data_3fa2157b4b2534145f977860a7110f99
#
_entry.id   3fa2157b4b2534145f977860a7110f99
#
_cell.length_a   1.000
_cell.length_b   1.000
_cell.length_c   1.000
_cell.angle_alpha   90.00
_cell.angle_beta   90.00
_cell.angle_gamma   90.00
#
_symmetry.space_group_name_H-M   'P 1'
#
loop_
_entity.id
_entity.type
_entity.pdbx_description
1 polymer ?
#
loop_
_entity_poly.entity_id
_entity_poly.type
_entity_poly.pdbx_seq_one_letter_code
_entity_poly.pdbx_strand_id
1 'polypeptide(L)'
;MSRGIGETEFVSGLPDSVALLAALVTALGDVWFVFVLLGALYWFGSVFPGPLSLSRRNAAFAIALALGGIAVTTTLKAFFTLPRPPSAAEPAGAALVPELLIPLYAQIAAADGFGFPSGHAVAAIVVYGGLALLVGTRRGYAIGAILCVSIPLSRIVLGVHYLVDIVAGVAVGGAFLAIAYRFGGRGVNPGRVMFFALLVALVGAAASYNTDTMLALGGTLGARMAWGIIGGSVVHEATTRSGSALAAIVGIAFGGLFAAVYALEPAPYLSFLGMFVVVWGVLTAPLAGESIARRLP
;
A
#
# COMPACT_ATOMS: atom_id res chain seq x y z
N MET A 1 21.84 20.16 -3.79
CA MET A 1 22.21 19.81 -5.18
C MET A 1 21.07 19.00 -5.78
N SER A 2 20.63 19.32 -7.00
CA SER A 2 19.63 18.52 -7.74
C SER A 2 20.24 17.13 -8.02
N ARG A 3 19.41 16.08 -7.85
CA ARG A 3 19.76 14.69 -8.21
C ARG A 3 19.18 14.32 -9.59
N GLY A 4 18.50 15.29 -10.24
CA GLY A 4 17.87 15.10 -11.54
C GLY A 4 18.88 15.17 -12.69
N ILE A 5 18.51 14.52 -13.80
CA ILE A 5 19.24 14.53 -15.08
C ILE A 5 18.54 15.40 -16.13
N GLY A 6 17.64 16.34 -15.69
CA GLY A 6 16.84 17.20 -16.56
C GLY A 6 15.36 16.82 -16.67
N GLU A 7 14.94 15.73 -16.03
CA GLU A 7 13.54 15.27 -16.05
C GLU A 7 12.56 16.29 -15.51
N THR A 8 12.94 17.08 -14.50
CA THR A 8 12.09 18.13 -13.92
C THR A 8 11.82 19.26 -14.89
N GLU A 9 12.80 19.64 -15.71
CA GLU A 9 12.64 20.66 -16.76
C GLU A 9 11.74 20.14 -17.89
N PHE A 10 11.94 18.88 -18.30
CA PHE A 10 11.09 18.25 -19.32
C PHE A 10 9.63 18.23 -18.88
N VAL A 11 9.37 17.84 -17.62
CA VAL A 11 8.02 17.70 -17.08
C VAL A 11 7.32 19.05 -16.94
N SER A 12 8.04 20.12 -16.56
CA SER A 12 7.47 21.47 -16.43
C SER A 12 6.92 22.04 -17.75
N GLY A 13 7.32 21.47 -18.89
CA GLY A 13 6.79 21.83 -20.23
C GLY A 13 5.57 21.00 -20.65
N LEU A 14 5.11 20.03 -19.87
CA LEU A 14 3.95 19.21 -20.23
C LEU A 14 2.62 19.95 -20.00
N PRO A 15 1.59 19.70 -20.83
CA PRO A 15 0.25 20.24 -20.62
C PRO A 15 -0.35 19.77 -19.28
N ASP A 16 -1.11 20.63 -18.60
CA ASP A 16 -1.81 20.32 -17.35
C ASP A 16 -2.72 19.08 -17.44
N SER A 17 -3.31 18.81 -18.61
CA SER A 17 -4.11 17.60 -18.85
C SER A 17 -3.31 16.30 -18.68
N VAL A 18 -2.02 16.32 -18.97
CA VAL A 18 -1.11 15.17 -18.76
C VAL A 18 -0.87 14.97 -17.27
N ALA A 19 -0.72 16.06 -16.50
CA ALA A 19 -0.61 15.99 -15.05
C ALA A 19 -1.89 15.43 -14.40
N LEU A 20 -3.08 15.81 -14.87
CA LEU A 20 -4.34 15.22 -14.39
C LEU A 20 -4.43 13.71 -14.65
N LEU A 21 -4.05 13.26 -15.85
CA LEU A 21 -3.99 11.81 -16.14
C LEU A 21 -2.98 11.09 -15.26
N ALA A 22 -1.81 11.70 -15.04
CA ALA A 22 -0.80 11.17 -14.13
C ALA A 22 -1.31 11.08 -12.68
N ALA A 23 -2.10 12.07 -12.22
CA ALA A 23 -2.72 12.05 -10.90
C ALA A 23 -3.73 10.91 -10.75
N LEU A 24 -4.55 10.63 -11.77
CA LEU A 24 -5.44 9.46 -11.76
C LEU A 24 -4.68 8.13 -11.71
N VAL A 25 -3.58 8.02 -12.44
CA VAL A 25 -2.74 6.82 -12.45
C VAL A 25 -2.02 6.66 -11.11
N THR A 26 -1.45 7.73 -10.55
CA THR A 26 -0.71 7.67 -9.29
C THR A 26 -1.61 7.30 -8.11
N ALA A 27 -2.90 7.68 -8.12
CA ALA A 27 -3.86 7.33 -7.08
C ALA A 27 -3.98 5.82 -6.87
N LEU A 28 -3.74 5.01 -7.92
CA LEU A 28 -3.70 3.54 -7.80
C LEU A 28 -2.51 3.05 -6.96
N GLY A 29 -1.47 3.86 -6.79
CA GLY A 29 -0.30 3.56 -5.96
C GLY A 29 -0.39 4.13 -4.55
N ASP A 30 -1.42 4.90 -4.24
CA ASP A 30 -1.62 5.49 -2.91
C ASP A 30 -1.94 4.43 -1.87
N VAL A 31 -1.45 4.64 -0.67
CA VAL A 31 -1.61 3.71 0.47
C VAL A 31 -3.08 3.41 0.73
N TRP A 32 -3.95 4.44 0.73
CA TRP A 32 -5.38 4.27 0.97
C TRP A 32 -6.05 3.39 -0.10
N PHE A 33 -5.73 3.62 -1.40
CA PHE A 33 -6.29 2.83 -2.50
C PHE A 33 -5.83 1.37 -2.43
N VAL A 34 -4.53 1.16 -2.20
CA VAL A 34 -3.94 -0.18 -2.05
C VAL A 34 -4.62 -0.96 -0.92
N PHE A 35 -4.84 -0.33 0.24
CA PHE A 35 -5.51 -1.02 1.35
C PHE A 35 -6.99 -1.26 1.12
N VAL A 36 -7.71 -0.34 0.46
CA VAL A 36 -9.09 -0.58 0.03
C VAL A 36 -9.17 -1.76 -0.94
N LEU A 37 -8.30 -1.79 -1.95
CA LEU A 37 -8.22 -2.89 -2.91
C LEU A 37 -7.92 -4.23 -2.23
N LEU A 38 -6.89 -4.28 -1.39
CA LEU A 38 -6.47 -5.51 -0.72
C LEU A 38 -7.48 -5.97 0.33
N GLY A 39 -8.12 -5.05 1.04
CA GLY A 39 -9.24 -5.33 1.94
C GLY A 39 -10.43 -5.94 1.19
N ALA A 40 -10.82 -5.34 0.07
CA ALA A 40 -11.89 -5.88 -0.77
C ALA A 40 -11.57 -7.28 -1.29
N LEU A 41 -10.33 -7.52 -1.76
CA LEU A 41 -9.89 -8.86 -2.18
C LEU A 41 -9.87 -9.85 -1.02
N TYR A 42 -9.52 -9.42 0.18
CA TYR A 42 -9.47 -10.27 1.37
C TYR A 42 -10.87 -10.66 1.87
N TRP A 43 -11.84 -9.73 1.83
CA TRP A 43 -13.21 -9.98 2.30
C TRP A 43 -14.08 -10.65 1.25
N PHE A 44 -13.91 -10.33 -0.03
CA PHE A 44 -14.79 -10.74 -1.12
C PHE A 44 -14.13 -11.62 -2.19
N GLY A 45 -12.81 -11.75 -2.21
CA GLY A 45 -12.08 -12.34 -3.33
C GLY A 45 -12.49 -13.76 -3.71
N SER A 46 -12.98 -14.55 -2.74
CA SER A 46 -13.50 -15.91 -3.00
C SER A 46 -15.00 -15.91 -3.36
N VAL A 47 -15.72 -14.78 -3.21
CA VAL A 47 -17.13 -14.64 -3.58
C VAL A 47 -17.27 -14.26 -5.05
N PHE A 48 -16.28 -13.56 -5.61
CA PHE A 48 -16.31 -13.12 -6.99
C PHE A 48 -15.77 -14.21 -7.93
N PRO A 49 -16.59 -14.71 -8.88
CA PRO A 49 -16.11 -15.63 -9.90
C PRO A 49 -15.21 -14.88 -10.90
N GLY A 50 -14.22 -15.58 -11.44
CA GLY A 50 -13.39 -15.05 -12.53
C GLY A 50 -11.94 -14.74 -12.15
N PRO A 51 -11.23 -13.95 -12.97
CA PRO A 51 -9.79 -13.73 -12.84
C PRO A 51 -9.38 -12.93 -11.59
N LEU A 52 -10.34 -12.29 -10.91
CA LEU A 52 -10.12 -11.59 -9.63
C LEU A 52 -10.43 -12.48 -8.41
N SER A 53 -10.80 -13.75 -8.63
CA SER A 53 -11.00 -14.70 -7.53
C SER A 53 -9.68 -15.00 -6.86
N LEU A 54 -9.51 -14.48 -5.66
CA LEU A 54 -8.32 -14.71 -4.83
C LEU A 54 -8.76 -15.41 -3.53
N SER A 55 -8.04 -16.45 -3.14
CA SER A 55 -8.25 -17.04 -1.82
C SER A 55 -7.88 -16.05 -0.71
N ARG A 56 -8.54 -16.11 0.44
CA ARG A 56 -8.20 -15.28 1.61
C ARG A 56 -6.72 -15.37 1.97
N ARG A 57 -6.11 -16.55 1.81
CA ARG A 57 -4.67 -16.77 2.02
C ARG A 57 -3.83 -15.92 1.09
N ASN A 58 -4.14 -15.93 -0.21
CA ASN A 58 -3.41 -15.15 -1.21
C ASN A 58 -3.64 -13.64 -1.01
N ALA A 59 -4.85 -13.22 -0.65
CA ALA A 59 -5.13 -11.83 -0.33
C ALA A 59 -4.37 -11.38 0.93
N ALA A 60 -4.31 -12.21 1.98
CA ALA A 60 -3.48 -11.95 3.17
C ALA A 60 -1.99 -11.90 2.82
N PHE A 61 -1.53 -12.69 1.86
CA PHE A 61 -0.17 -12.64 1.36
C PHE A 61 0.10 -11.30 0.65
N ALA A 62 -0.84 -10.80 -0.17
CA ALA A 62 -0.73 -9.50 -0.80
C ALA A 62 -0.72 -8.35 0.23
N ILE A 63 -1.54 -8.43 1.30
CA ILE A 63 -1.51 -7.49 2.43
C ILE A 63 -0.13 -7.53 3.11
N ALA A 64 0.44 -8.71 3.34
CA ALA A 64 1.78 -8.84 3.92
C ALA A 64 2.86 -8.21 3.05
N LEU A 65 2.76 -8.37 1.71
CA LEU A 65 3.65 -7.70 0.75
C LEU A 65 3.50 -6.18 0.83
N ALA A 66 2.28 -5.64 0.86
CA ALA A 66 2.04 -4.19 0.95
C ALA A 66 2.62 -3.60 2.24
N LEU A 67 2.35 -4.22 3.38
CA LEU A 67 2.93 -3.81 4.68
C LEU A 67 4.46 -3.86 4.66
N GLY A 68 5.04 -4.89 4.05
CA GLY A 68 6.48 -5.01 3.88
C GLY A 68 7.06 -3.94 2.96
N GLY A 69 6.38 -3.61 1.88
CA GLY A 69 6.75 -2.51 0.98
C GLY A 69 6.77 -1.16 1.70
N ILE A 70 5.77 -0.88 2.55
CA ILE A 70 5.73 0.31 3.40
C ILE A 70 6.91 0.28 4.38
N ALA A 71 7.14 -0.84 5.08
CA ALA A 71 8.23 -0.97 6.03
C ALA A 71 9.59 -0.72 5.40
N VAL A 72 9.86 -1.29 4.21
CA VAL A 72 11.11 -1.06 3.47
C VAL A 72 11.25 0.40 3.06
N THR A 73 10.18 1.01 2.54
CA THR A 73 10.19 2.40 2.10
C THR A 73 10.47 3.36 3.25
N THR A 74 9.73 3.24 4.35
CA THR A 74 9.89 4.12 5.53
C THR A 74 11.26 3.95 6.17
N THR A 75 11.74 2.71 6.26
CA THR A 75 13.08 2.41 6.77
C THR A 75 14.16 3.08 5.91
N LEU A 76 14.12 2.91 4.59
CA LEU A 76 15.13 3.52 3.71
C LEU A 76 15.04 5.04 3.68
N LYS A 77 13.84 5.62 3.75
CA LYS A 77 13.68 7.07 3.88
C LYS A 77 14.26 7.61 5.18
N ALA A 78 14.13 6.86 6.28
CA ALA A 78 14.73 7.22 7.56
C ALA A 78 16.26 7.21 7.52
N PHE A 79 16.87 6.32 6.74
CA PHE A 79 18.32 6.26 6.57
C PHE A 79 18.87 7.32 5.60
N PHE A 80 18.24 7.48 4.44
CA PHE A 80 18.81 8.33 3.38
C PHE A 80 18.45 9.79 3.50
N THR A 81 17.28 10.12 4.02
CA THR A 81 16.77 11.50 4.25
C THR A 81 16.95 12.45 3.05
N LEU A 82 16.87 11.92 1.81
CA LEU A 82 17.15 12.69 0.60
C LEU A 82 15.89 13.50 0.17
N PRO A 83 16.05 14.82 -0.16
CA PRO A 83 14.93 15.68 -0.48
C PRO A 83 14.31 15.33 -1.84
N ARG A 84 13.08 15.81 -2.05
CA ARG A 84 12.36 15.77 -3.32
C ARG A 84 12.79 16.89 -4.27
N PRO A 85 12.30 16.90 -5.54
CA PRO A 85 12.36 18.07 -6.40
C PRO A 85 11.75 19.31 -5.73
N PRO A 86 12.26 20.53 -5.99
CA PRO A 86 11.78 21.74 -5.32
C PRO A 86 10.28 22.02 -5.50
N SER A 87 9.71 21.67 -6.66
CA SER A 87 8.28 21.84 -6.99
C SER A 87 7.37 20.75 -6.46
N ALA A 88 7.87 19.77 -5.74
CA ALA A 88 7.10 18.59 -5.34
C ALA A 88 5.90 18.88 -4.42
N ALA A 89 5.94 19.99 -3.68
CA ALA A 89 4.84 20.45 -2.84
C ALA A 89 3.71 21.15 -3.61
N GLU A 90 3.93 21.52 -4.87
CA GLU A 90 2.97 22.19 -5.71
C GLU A 90 2.23 21.18 -6.60
N PRO A 91 0.88 21.10 -6.54
CA PRO A 91 0.15 20.10 -7.31
C PRO A 91 0.13 20.49 -8.80
N ALA A 92 0.89 19.76 -9.62
CA ALA A 92 0.94 19.96 -11.07
C ALA A 92 -0.46 19.78 -11.69
N GLY A 93 -0.86 20.68 -12.63
CA GLY A 93 -2.17 20.62 -13.28
C GLY A 93 -3.33 21.18 -12.45
N ALA A 94 -3.07 21.80 -11.29
CA ALA A 94 -4.10 22.37 -10.42
C ALA A 94 -4.96 23.45 -11.11
N ALA A 95 -4.45 24.12 -12.13
CA ALA A 95 -5.19 25.14 -12.89
C ALA A 95 -6.47 24.59 -13.59
N LEU A 96 -6.53 23.30 -13.85
CA LEU A 96 -7.70 22.63 -14.45
C LEU A 96 -8.66 22.03 -13.40
N VAL A 97 -8.34 22.14 -12.12
CA VAL A 97 -9.14 21.56 -11.03
C VAL A 97 -10.00 22.65 -10.40
N PRO A 98 -11.33 22.40 -10.20
CA PRO A 98 -12.19 23.32 -9.46
C PRO A 98 -11.62 23.63 -8.06
N GLU A 99 -11.65 24.89 -7.63
CA GLU A 99 -11.06 25.35 -6.36
C GLU A 99 -11.46 24.49 -5.16
N LEU A 100 -12.73 24.08 -5.08
CA LEU A 100 -13.25 23.21 -4.01
C LEU A 100 -12.52 21.86 -3.92
N LEU A 101 -12.00 21.35 -5.04
CA LEU A 101 -11.33 20.03 -5.12
C LEU A 101 -9.81 20.13 -5.03
N ILE A 102 -9.22 21.33 -5.05
CA ILE A 102 -7.76 21.53 -4.98
C ILE A 102 -7.15 20.84 -3.74
N PRO A 103 -7.72 20.95 -2.50
CA PRO A 103 -7.13 20.31 -1.34
C PRO A 103 -7.09 18.76 -1.46
N LEU A 104 -8.11 18.16 -2.04
CA LEU A 104 -8.15 16.71 -2.30
C LEU A 104 -7.18 16.31 -3.41
N TYR A 105 -7.13 17.10 -4.48
CA TYR A 105 -6.20 16.89 -5.59
C TYR A 105 -4.74 17.00 -5.14
N ALA A 106 -4.41 17.96 -4.30
CA ALA A 106 -3.06 18.14 -3.76
C ALA A 106 -2.57 16.94 -2.95
N GLN A 107 -3.46 16.24 -2.23
CA GLN A 107 -3.08 15.01 -1.53
C GLN A 107 -2.61 13.89 -2.48
N ILE A 108 -3.04 13.92 -3.74
CA ILE A 108 -2.68 12.93 -4.76
C ILE A 108 -1.51 13.41 -5.61
N ALA A 109 -1.54 14.67 -6.05
CA ALA A 109 -0.65 15.23 -7.06
C ALA A 109 0.61 15.90 -6.49
N ALA A 110 0.60 16.28 -5.20
CA ALA A 110 1.76 16.84 -4.52
C ALA A 110 2.42 15.81 -3.58
N ALA A 111 3.57 16.16 -3.03
CA ALA A 111 4.24 15.31 -2.06
C ALA A 111 5.24 16.10 -1.22
N ASP A 112 5.32 15.77 0.06
CA ASP A 112 6.25 16.32 1.04
C ASP A 112 7.25 15.27 1.56
N GLY A 113 8.09 15.67 2.52
CA GLY A 113 9.06 14.81 3.17
C GLY A 113 10.16 14.28 2.23
N PHE A 114 10.72 13.11 2.56
CA PHE A 114 11.85 12.54 1.81
C PHE A 114 11.41 11.85 0.52
N GLY A 115 12.21 12.05 -0.56
CA GLY A 115 11.93 11.53 -1.90
C GLY A 115 12.47 10.13 -2.17
N PHE A 116 13.58 9.74 -1.54
CA PHE A 116 14.31 8.51 -1.89
C PHE A 116 14.14 7.38 -0.86
N PRO A 117 13.85 6.15 -1.31
CA PRO A 117 13.33 5.78 -2.63
C PRO A 117 11.85 6.17 -2.80
N SER A 118 11.34 6.09 -4.04
CA SER A 118 9.92 6.33 -4.31
C SER A 118 9.03 5.24 -3.73
N GLY A 119 8.15 5.62 -2.79
CA GLY A 119 7.20 4.69 -2.17
C GLY A 119 6.17 4.14 -3.16
N HIS A 120 5.68 4.96 -4.12
CA HIS A 120 4.78 4.51 -5.17
C HIS A 120 5.43 3.49 -6.10
N ALA A 121 6.73 3.65 -6.40
CA ALA A 121 7.46 2.67 -7.21
C ALA A 121 7.61 1.34 -6.46
N VAL A 122 7.97 1.38 -5.16
CA VAL A 122 8.00 0.18 -4.31
C VAL A 122 6.62 -0.47 -4.26
N ALA A 123 5.56 0.30 -3.95
CA ALA A 123 4.19 -0.20 -3.83
C ALA A 123 3.70 -0.83 -5.14
N ALA A 124 3.93 -0.18 -6.28
CA ALA A 124 3.55 -0.71 -7.58
C ALA A 124 4.15 -2.09 -7.84
N ILE A 125 5.45 -2.25 -7.64
CA ILE A 125 6.15 -3.53 -7.85
C ILE A 125 5.69 -4.59 -6.84
N VAL A 126 5.61 -4.23 -5.57
CA VAL A 126 5.33 -5.19 -4.49
C VAL A 126 3.87 -5.64 -4.52
N VAL A 127 2.93 -4.72 -4.74
CA VAL A 127 1.50 -5.02 -4.72
C VAL A 127 1.04 -5.58 -6.06
N TYR A 128 1.19 -4.82 -7.15
CA TYR A 128 0.67 -5.26 -8.45
C TYR A 128 1.50 -6.37 -9.08
N GLY A 129 2.84 -6.33 -8.92
CA GLY A 129 3.69 -7.45 -9.26
C GLY A 129 3.38 -8.69 -8.43
N GLY A 130 3.17 -8.53 -7.12
CA GLY A 130 2.76 -9.60 -6.22
C GLY A 130 1.40 -10.19 -6.59
N LEU A 131 0.38 -9.37 -6.84
CA LEU A 131 -0.94 -9.81 -7.31
C LEU A 131 -0.85 -10.55 -8.66
N ALA A 132 -0.04 -10.07 -9.59
CA ALA A 132 0.19 -10.75 -10.87
C ALA A 132 0.76 -12.16 -10.69
N LEU A 133 1.73 -12.32 -9.78
CA LEU A 133 2.30 -13.63 -9.42
C LEU A 133 1.28 -14.55 -8.75
N LEU A 134 0.41 -14.02 -7.88
CA LEU A 134 -0.61 -14.80 -7.17
C LEU A 134 -1.77 -15.22 -8.06
N VAL A 135 -2.17 -14.37 -9.02
CA VAL A 135 -3.20 -14.65 -10.03
C VAL A 135 -2.68 -15.62 -11.10
N GLY A 136 -1.42 -15.48 -11.53
CA GLY A 136 -0.73 -16.43 -12.40
C GLY A 136 -1.27 -16.53 -13.84
N THR A 137 -2.09 -15.57 -14.30
CA THR A 137 -2.66 -15.57 -15.66
C THR A 137 -1.95 -14.59 -16.59
N ARG A 138 -1.99 -14.84 -17.91
CA ARG A 138 -1.41 -13.90 -18.89
C ARG A 138 -1.99 -12.48 -18.75
N ARG A 139 -3.31 -12.38 -18.52
CA ARG A 139 -3.97 -11.07 -18.29
C ARG A 139 -3.52 -10.42 -17.00
N GLY A 140 -3.37 -11.21 -15.91
CA GLY A 140 -2.85 -10.73 -14.65
C GLY A 140 -1.44 -10.17 -14.78
N TYR A 141 -0.56 -10.87 -15.50
CA TYR A 141 0.80 -10.37 -15.77
C TYR A 141 0.81 -9.11 -16.63
N ALA A 142 -0.04 -9.02 -17.65
CA ALA A 142 -0.13 -7.82 -18.50
C ALA A 142 -0.62 -6.61 -17.71
N ILE A 143 -1.69 -6.75 -16.94
CA ILE A 143 -2.22 -5.66 -16.09
C ILE A 143 -1.18 -5.27 -15.03
N GLY A 144 -0.59 -6.24 -14.35
CA GLY A 144 0.45 -5.99 -13.37
C GLY A 144 1.64 -5.23 -13.96
N ALA A 145 2.13 -5.63 -15.14
CA ALA A 145 3.23 -4.95 -15.82
C ALA A 145 2.88 -3.50 -16.21
N ILE A 146 1.67 -3.26 -16.72
CA ILE A 146 1.20 -1.90 -17.04
C ILE A 146 1.22 -1.03 -15.78
N LEU A 147 0.67 -1.52 -14.66
CA LEU A 147 0.63 -0.76 -13.40
C LEU A 147 2.03 -0.58 -12.78
N CYS A 148 2.89 -1.59 -12.85
CA CYS A 148 4.28 -1.52 -12.40
C CYS A 148 5.11 -0.48 -13.17
N VAL A 149 4.72 -0.11 -14.38
CA VAL A 149 5.38 0.91 -15.19
C VAL A 149 4.69 2.26 -15.07
N SER A 150 3.36 2.31 -15.22
CA SER A 150 2.61 3.56 -15.29
C SER A 150 2.59 4.32 -13.96
N ILE A 151 2.43 3.63 -12.83
CA ILE A 151 2.39 4.28 -11.50
C ILE A 151 3.74 4.94 -11.17
N PRO A 152 4.91 4.29 -11.28
CA PRO A 152 6.18 4.97 -11.08
C PRO A 152 6.42 6.15 -12.04
N LEU A 153 6.08 6.00 -13.32
CA LEU A 153 6.24 7.07 -14.31
C LEU A 153 5.36 8.28 -14.01
N SER A 154 4.14 8.08 -13.51
CA SER A 154 3.26 9.18 -13.12
C SER A 154 3.89 10.09 -12.05
N ARG A 155 4.76 9.56 -11.17
CA ARG A 155 5.47 10.35 -10.14
C ARG A 155 6.52 11.30 -10.75
N ILE A 156 7.12 10.90 -11.88
CA ILE A 156 8.01 11.79 -12.65
C ILE A 156 7.18 12.87 -13.32
N VAL A 157 6.08 12.49 -13.98
CA VAL A 157 5.18 13.44 -14.68
C VAL A 157 4.61 14.49 -13.73
N LEU A 158 4.30 14.12 -12.49
CA LEU A 158 3.85 15.05 -11.45
C LEU A 158 5.00 15.89 -10.84
N GLY A 159 6.26 15.67 -11.22
CA GLY A 159 7.40 16.41 -10.70
C GLY A 159 7.73 16.14 -9.22
N VAL A 160 7.21 15.06 -8.63
CA VAL A 160 7.34 14.77 -7.19
C VAL A 160 8.49 13.84 -6.84
N HIS A 161 9.14 13.25 -7.84
CA HIS A 161 10.32 12.39 -7.70
C HIS A 161 11.32 12.57 -8.83
N TYR A 162 12.60 12.39 -8.52
CA TYR A 162 13.64 12.22 -9.53
C TYR A 162 13.60 10.81 -10.12
N LEU A 163 14.13 10.65 -11.34
CA LEU A 163 14.23 9.33 -11.98
C LEU A 163 15.00 8.32 -11.13
N VAL A 164 16.04 8.76 -10.45
CA VAL A 164 16.85 7.90 -9.55
C VAL A 164 16.01 7.35 -8.38
N ASP A 165 15.01 8.11 -7.88
CA ASP A 165 14.12 7.66 -6.82
C ASP A 165 13.21 6.52 -7.30
N ILE A 166 12.77 6.63 -8.56
CA ILE A 166 11.93 5.62 -9.23
C ILE A 166 12.73 4.35 -9.47
N VAL A 167 13.92 4.46 -10.08
CA VAL A 167 14.78 3.30 -10.37
C VAL A 167 15.13 2.56 -9.09
N ALA A 168 15.52 3.29 -8.03
CA ALA A 168 15.79 2.72 -6.72
C ALA A 168 14.53 2.05 -6.13
N GLY A 169 13.37 2.70 -6.23
CA GLY A 169 12.10 2.13 -5.75
C GLY A 169 11.72 0.84 -6.46
N VAL A 170 11.87 0.77 -7.78
CA VAL A 170 11.65 -0.45 -8.58
C VAL A 170 12.64 -1.56 -8.19
N ALA A 171 13.92 -1.23 -8.07
CA ALA A 171 14.95 -2.21 -7.68
C ALA A 171 14.71 -2.77 -6.27
N VAL A 172 14.45 -1.90 -5.30
CA VAL A 172 14.16 -2.27 -3.90
C VAL A 172 12.86 -3.07 -3.81
N GLY A 173 11.80 -2.61 -4.48
CA GLY A 173 10.52 -3.31 -4.54
C GLY A 173 10.65 -4.69 -5.17
N GLY A 174 11.41 -4.80 -6.26
CA GLY A 174 11.70 -6.07 -6.94
C GLY A 174 12.50 -7.04 -6.07
N ALA A 175 13.53 -6.57 -5.41
CA ALA A 175 14.33 -7.37 -4.47
C ALA A 175 13.47 -7.85 -3.29
N PHE A 176 12.69 -6.94 -2.67
CA PHE A 176 11.79 -7.31 -1.58
C PHE A 176 10.74 -8.33 -2.03
N LEU A 177 10.08 -8.11 -3.17
CA LEU A 177 9.07 -9.03 -3.71
C LEU A 177 9.69 -10.42 -3.97
N ALA A 178 10.86 -10.48 -4.59
CA ALA A 178 11.52 -11.75 -4.90
C ALA A 178 11.86 -12.54 -3.63
N ILE A 179 12.41 -11.87 -2.62
CA ILE A 179 12.75 -12.47 -1.33
C ILE A 179 11.47 -12.92 -0.60
N ALA A 180 10.49 -12.00 -0.43
CA ALA A 180 9.26 -12.26 0.29
C ALA A 180 8.43 -13.37 -0.36
N TYR A 181 8.33 -13.38 -1.69
CA TYR A 181 7.60 -14.40 -2.44
C TYR A 181 8.22 -15.79 -2.27
N ARG A 182 9.56 -15.89 -2.33
CA ARG A 182 10.28 -17.17 -2.10
C ARG A 182 10.19 -17.62 -0.64
N PHE A 183 10.48 -16.71 0.30
CA PHE A 183 10.45 -17.00 1.74
C PHE A 183 9.03 -17.37 2.22
N GLY A 184 8.02 -16.72 1.67
CA GLY A 184 6.60 -16.99 1.92
C GLY A 184 6.05 -18.21 1.18
N GLY A 185 6.90 -19.01 0.50
CA GLY A 185 6.48 -20.23 -0.20
C GLY A 185 5.54 -19.96 -1.37
N ARG A 186 5.77 -18.88 -2.13
CA ARG A 186 5.01 -18.50 -3.32
C ARG A 186 3.51 -18.33 -3.07
N GLY A 187 3.16 -17.61 -2.02
CA GLY A 187 1.77 -17.31 -1.65
C GLY A 187 1.20 -18.18 -0.50
N VAL A 188 1.91 -19.26 -0.12
CA VAL A 188 1.38 -20.24 0.85
C VAL A 188 1.44 -19.74 2.30
N ASN A 189 2.48 -18.98 2.67
CA ASN A 189 2.77 -18.58 4.05
C ASN A 189 2.78 -17.05 4.27
N PRO A 190 1.62 -16.38 4.34
CA PRO A 190 1.55 -14.94 4.64
C PRO A 190 2.27 -14.57 5.94
N GLY A 191 2.16 -15.40 6.97
CA GLY A 191 2.78 -15.16 8.28
C GLY A 191 4.30 -15.05 8.25
N ARG A 192 4.99 -15.75 7.33
CA ARG A 192 6.43 -15.58 7.13
C ARG A 192 6.76 -14.22 6.54
N VAL A 193 5.98 -13.76 5.57
CA VAL A 193 6.15 -12.44 4.96
C VAL A 193 5.85 -11.34 5.97
N MET A 194 4.77 -11.48 6.76
CA MET A 194 4.45 -10.55 7.86
C MET A 194 5.59 -10.48 8.89
N PHE A 195 6.19 -11.63 9.23
CA PHE A 195 7.35 -11.65 10.12
C PHE A 195 8.57 -10.94 9.52
N PHE A 196 8.86 -11.18 8.25
CA PHE A 196 9.95 -10.49 7.55
C PHE A 196 9.70 -8.98 7.48
N ALA A 197 8.47 -8.56 7.15
CA ALA A 197 8.07 -7.15 7.16
C ALA A 197 8.23 -6.51 8.56
N LEU A 198 7.86 -7.24 9.62
CA LEU A 198 8.04 -6.78 11.00
C LEU A 198 9.52 -6.55 11.34
N LEU A 199 10.42 -7.47 10.93
CA LEU A 199 11.86 -7.28 11.17
C LEU A 199 12.39 -6.01 10.48
N VAL A 200 11.95 -5.73 9.25
CA VAL A 200 12.30 -4.51 8.53
C VAL A 200 11.74 -3.27 9.24
N ALA A 201 10.48 -3.31 9.67
CA ALA A 201 9.85 -2.20 10.39
C ALA A 201 10.53 -1.90 11.74
N LEU A 202 10.99 -2.94 12.46
CA LEU A 202 11.79 -2.78 13.69
C LEU A 202 13.10 -2.04 13.43
N VAL A 203 13.79 -2.35 12.32
CA VAL A 203 15.01 -1.63 11.91
C VAL A 203 14.69 -0.16 11.62
N GLY A 204 13.59 0.11 10.92
CA GLY A 204 13.15 1.48 10.62
C GLY A 204 12.81 2.28 11.89
N ALA A 205 12.06 1.70 12.82
CA ALA A 205 11.70 2.33 14.07
C ALA A 205 12.91 2.57 14.99
N ALA A 206 13.89 1.69 14.95
CA ALA A 206 15.17 1.85 15.66
C ALA A 206 16.05 2.95 15.04
N ALA A 207 15.99 3.12 13.71
CA ALA A 207 16.73 4.16 12.99
C ALA A 207 16.13 5.55 13.19
N SER A 208 14.80 5.66 13.25
CA SER A 208 14.10 6.94 13.40
C SER A 208 12.74 6.74 14.06
N TYR A 209 12.54 7.39 15.21
CA TYR A 209 11.29 7.42 15.93
C TYR A 209 10.40 8.56 15.39
N ASN A 210 9.58 8.25 14.38
CA ASN A 210 8.62 9.18 13.79
C ASN A 210 7.29 8.48 13.45
N THR A 211 6.30 9.26 13.03
CA THR A 211 4.95 8.76 12.70
C THR A 211 5.00 7.64 11.67
N ASP A 212 5.74 7.80 10.56
CA ASP A 212 5.77 6.82 9.46
C ASP A 212 6.36 5.47 9.87
N THR A 213 7.49 5.50 10.58
CA THR A 213 8.14 4.26 11.05
C THR A 213 7.30 3.55 12.11
N MET A 214 6.60 4.30 12.95
CA MET A 214 5.72 3.74 13.97
C MET A 214 4.40 3.22 13.41
N LEU A 215 3.84 3.84 12.37
CA LEU A 215 2.73 3.27 11.58
C LEU A 215 3.14 1.94 10.94
N ALA A 216 4.31 1.90 10.30
CA ALA A 216 4.82 0.67 9.69
C ALA A 216 5.03 -0.44 10.71
N LEU A 217 5.60 -0.11 11.88
CA LEU A 217 5.81 -1.06 12.97
C LEU A 217 4.49 -1.58 13.54
N GLY A 218 3.53 -0.68 13.83
CA GLY A 218 2.21 -1.05 14.33
C GLY A 218 1.45 -1.96 13.37
N GLY A 219 1.42 -1.60 12.09
CA GLY A 219 0.75 -2.38 11.05
C GLY A 219 1.36 -3.77 10.85
N THR A 220 2.68 -3.88 10.79
CA THR A 220 3.36 -5.17 10.61
C THR A 220 3.25 -6.07 11.85
N LEU A 221 3.33 -5.50 13.06
CA LEU A 221 3.13 -6.24 14.30
C LEU A 221 1.67 -6.71 14.43
N GLY A 222 0.70 -5.82 14.17
CA GLY A 222 -0.73 -6.15 14.18
C GLY A 222 -1.05 -7.28 13.21
N ALA A 223 -0.52 -7.21 11.98
CA ALA A 223 -0.68 -8.27 10.99
C ALA A 223 -0.07 -9.59 11.45
N ARG A 224 1.17 -9.56 11.95
CA ARG A 224 1.88 -10.78 12.38
C ARG A 224 1.19 -11.47 13.54
N MET A 225 0.75 -10.70 14.53
CA MET A 225 0.05 -11.23 15.71
C MET A 225 -1.34 -11.75 15.34
N ALA A 226 -2.14 -10.96 14.61
CA ALA A 226 -3.46 -11.39 14.13
C ALA A 226 -3.33 -12.71 13.35
N TRP A 227 -2.46 -12.76 12.36
CA TRP A 227 -2.28 -13.96 11.54
C TRP A 227 -1.77 -15.15 12.35
N GLY A 228 -0.94 -14.93 13.35
CA GLY A 228 -0.46 -15.99 14.25
C GLY A 228 -1.57 -16.68 15.03
N ILE A 229 -2.62 -15.94 15.37
CA ILE A 229 -3.76 -16.44 16.17
C ILE A 229 -4.86 -16.99 15.26
N ILE A 230 -5.22 -16.24 14.19
CA ILE A 230 -6.42 -16.55 13.39
C ILE A 230 -6.12 -17.17 12.03
N GLY A 231 -4.88 -17.15 11.56
CA GLY A 231 -4.55 -17.53 10.17
C GLY A 231 -5.01 -18.93 9.77
N GLY A 232 -4.92 -19.88 10.68
CA GLY A 232 -5.47 -21.22 10.49
C GLY A 232 -6.99 -21.22 10.36
N SER A 233 -7.69 -20.52 11.22
CA SER A 233 -9.16 -20.45 11.24
C SER A 233 -9.70 -19.69 10.04
N VAL A 234 -9.17 -18.50 9.75
CA VAL A 234 -9.69 -17.62 8.70
C VAL A 234 -9.54 -18.21 7.30
N VAL A 235 -8.52 -19.01 7.06
CA VAL A 235 -8.28 -19.68 5.77
C VAL A 235 -9.30 -20.79 5.51
N HIS A 236 -9.77 -21.47 6.55
CA HIS A 236 -10.74 -22.57 6.46
C HIS A 236 -12.18 -22.10 6.68
N GLU A 237 -12.39 -20.85 7.10
CA GLU A 237 -13.73 -20.29 7.29
C GLU A 237 -14.47 -20.18 5.95
N ALA A 238 -15.74 -20.60 5.95
CA ALA A 238 -16.60 -20.45 4.80
C ALA A 238 -16.69 -18.96 4.39
N THR A 239 -16.86 -18.71 3.10
CA THR A 239 -17.02 -17.37 2.57
C THR A 239 -18.42 -17.24 2.01
N THR A 240 -19.31 -16.62 2.79
CA THR A 240 -20.68 -16.29 2.37
C THR A 240 -20.79 -14.85 1.91
N ARG A 241 -21.82 -14.52 1.10
CA ARG A 241 -22.05 -13.14 0.67
C ARG A 241 -22.38 -12.23 1.85
N SER A 242 -23.24 -12.70 2.76
CA SER A 242 -23.62 -11.95 3.97
C SER A 242 -22.46 -11.79 4.94
N GLY A 243 -21.70 -12.86 5.19
CA GLY A 243 -20.50 -12.80 6.02
C GLY A 243 -19.44 -11.86 5.47
N SER A 244 -19.22 -11.87 4.16
CA SER A 244 -18.28 -10.93 3.48
C SER A 244 -18.77 -9.47 3.56
N ALA A 245 -20.08 -9.22 3.41
CA ALA A 245 -20.62 -7.87 3.56
C ALA A 245 -20.46 -7.35 4.99
N LEU A 246 -20.73 -8.19 6.00
CA LEU A 246 -20.54 -7.84 7.40
C LEU A 246 -19.04 -7.66 7.73
N ALA A 247 -18.16 -8.50 7.18
CA ALA A 247 -16.73 -8.32 7.30
C ALA A 247 -16.26 -6.97 6.72
N ALA A 248 -16.83 -6.56 5.57
CA ALA A 248 -16.52 -5.25 4.98
C ALA A 248 -17.00 -4.10 5.88
N ILE A 249 -18.19 -4.18 6.49
CA ILE A 249 -18.68 -3.16 7.43
C ILE A 249 -17.72 -3.03 8.62
N VAL A 250 -17.32 -4.15 9.22
CA VAL A 250 -16.33 -4.16 10.31
C VAL A 250 -15.00 -3.58 9.83
N GLY A 251 -14.51 -4.00 8.66
CA GLY A 251 -13.25 -3.52 8.10
C GLY A 251 -13.28 -2.03 7.75
N ILE A 252 -14.40 -1.51 7.24
CA ILE A 252 -14.58 -0.07 6.98
C ILE A 252 -14.56 0.73 8.29
N ALA A 253 -15.14 0.21 9.38
CA ALA A 253 -15.05 0.86 10.69
C ALA A 253 -13.59 0.98 11.16
N PHE A 254 -12.78 -0.06 11.00
CA PHE A 254 -11.33 0.00 11.27
C PHE A 254 -10.58 0.90 10.27
N GLY A 255 -11.00 0.94 9.01
CA GLY A 255 -10.49 1.88 7.99
C GLY A 255 -10.75 3.34 8.36
N GLY A 256 -11.94 3.64 8.89
CA GLY A 256 -12.28 4.97 9.43
C GLY A 256 -11.39 5.35 10.62
N LEU A 257 -11.09 4.41 11.49
CA LEU A 257 -10.11 4.62 12.57
C LEU A 257 -8.71 4.92 12.01
N PHE A 258 -8.30 4.23 10.95
CA PHE A 258 -7.03 4.53 10.27
C PHE A 258 -7.02 5.95 9.71
N ALA A 259 -8.06 6.36 9.00
CA ALA A 259 -8.17 7.70 8.44
C ALA A 259 -8.11 8.78 9.54
N ALA A 260 -8.79 8.53 10.67
CA ALA A 260 -8.75 9.43 11.83
C ALA A 260 -7.35 9.51 12.46
N VAL A 261 -6.69 8.38 12.67
CA VAL A 261 -5.31 8.34 13.20
C VAL A 261 -4.35 9.07 12.27
N TYR A 262 -4.50 8.89 10.96
CA TYR A 262 -3.64 9.53 9.98
C TYR A 262 -3.89 11.03 9.88
N ALA A 263 -5.15 11.47 9.87
CA ALA A 263 -5.54 12.87 9.74
C ALA A 263 -5.23 13.73 10.96
N LEU A 264 -5.15 13.13 12.16
CA LEU A 264 -4.87 13.84 13.40
C LEU A 264 -3.35 13.99 13.65
N GLU A 265 -2.50 13.40 12.81
CA GLU A 265 -1.04 13.38 12.99
C GLU A 265 -0.62 13.13 14.47
N PRO A 266 -1.12 12.07 15.10
CA PRO A 266 -0.92 11.84 16.52
C PRO A 266 0.55 11.58 16.84
N ALA A 267 0.91 11.67 18.11
CA ALA A 267 2.24 11.28 18.57
C ALA A 267 2.61 9.86 18.05
N PRO A 268 3.88 9.60 17.72
CA PRO A 268 4.30 8.35 17.06
C PRO A 268 3.83 7.06 17.75
N TYR A 269 3.78 7.03 19.08
CA TYR A 269 3.29 5.87 19.84
C TYR A 269 1.78 5.62 19.66
N LEU A 270 0.97 6.68 19.48
CA LEU A 270 -0.47 6.56 19.19
C LEU A 270 -0.68 6.07 17.75
N SER A 271 0.16 6.52 16.82
CA SER A 271 0.19 6.03 15.44
C SER A 271 0.49 4.54 15.39
N PHE A 272 1.46 4.07 16.18
CA PHE A 272 1.73 2.65 16.35
C PHE A 272 0.52 1.88 16.85
N LEU A 273 -0.10 2.31 17.96
CA LEU A 273 -1.25 1.63 18.55
C LEU A 273 -2.45 1.63 17.63
N GLY A 274 -2.75 2.78 17.01
CA GLY A 274 -3.85 2.93 16.06
C GLY A 274 -3.69 1.97 14.88
N MET A 275 -2.53 1.96 14.24
CA MET A 275 -2.27 1.10 13.10
C MET A 275 -2.23 -0.39 13.44
N PHE A 276 -1.73 -0.74 14.64
CA PHE A 276 -1.80 -2.08 15.18
C PHE A 276 -3.26 -2.56 15.25
N VAL A 277 -4.15 -1.77 15.88
CA VAL A 277 -5.56 -2.12 16.04
C VAL A 277 -6.28 -2.19 14.69
N VAL A 278 -6.00 -1.27 13.78
CA VAL A 278 -6.61 -1.24 12.44
C VAL A 278 -6.29 -2.51 11.67
N VAL A 279 -5.01 -2.86 11.54
CA VAL A 279 -4.60 -4.02 10.75
C VAL A 279 -5.06 -5.33 11.41
N TRP A 280 -5.04 -5.40 12.74
CA TRP A 280 -5.65 -6.49 13.48
C TRP A 280 -7.13 -6.65 13.13
N GLY A 281 -7.90 -5.57 13.23
CA GLY A 281 -9.33 -5.54 12.95
C GLY A 281 -9.67 -5.96 11.52
N VAL A 282 -8.94 -5.42 10.53
CA VAL A 282 -9.12 -5.77 9.11
C VAL A 282 -8.91 -7.26 8.86
N LEU A 283 -7.87 -7.86 9.46
CA LEU A 283 -7.57 -9.28 9.28
C LEU A 283 -8.55 -10.19 10.02
N THR A 284 -9.08 -9.77 11.18
CA THR A 284 -10.05 -10.56 11.95
C THR A 284 -11.50 -10.37 11.48
N ALA A 285 -11.79 -9.33 10.70
CA ALA A 285 -13.13 -8.99 10.21
C ALA A 285 -13.87 -10.17 9.56
N PRO A 286 -13.27 -11.07 8.74
CA PRO A 286 -13.98 -12.20 8.17
C PRO A 286 -14.55 -13.16 9.21
N LEU A 287 -13.83 -13.44 10.29
CA LEU A 287 -14.32 -14.31 11.36
C LEU A 287 -15.52 -13.69 12.09
N ALA A 288 -15.44 -12.37 12.36
CA ALA A 288 -16.55 -11.64 12.96
C ALA A 288 -17.77 -11.63 12.04
N GLY A 289 -17.58 -11.30 10.76
CA GLY A 289 -18.65 -11.21 9.76
C GLY A 289 -19.37 -12.54 9.56
N GLU A 290 -18.65 -13.65 9.40
CA GLU A 290 -19.24 -14.97 9.24
C GLU A 290 -19.92 -15.46 10.54
N SER A 291 -19.35 -15.13 11.71
CA SER A 291 -19.97 -15.46 12.99
C SER A 291 -21.32 -14.73 13.19
N ILE A 292 -21.37 -13.44 12.81
CA ILE A 292 -22.61 -12.66 12.86
C ILE A 292 -23.61 -13.20 11.83
N ALA A 293 -23.18 -13.46 10.60
CA ALA A 293 -24.05 -13.99 9.54
C ALA A 293 -24.73 -15.30 9.92
N ARG A 294 -24.05 -16.18 10.65
CA ARG A 294 -24.64 -17.46 11.15
C ARG A 294 -25.72 -17.26 12.22
N ARG A 295 -25.78 -16.10 12.85
CA ARG A 295 -26.78 -15.79 13.91
C ARG A 295 -27.98 -15.00 13.39
N LEU A 296 -27.87 -14.49 12.17
CA LEU A 296 -28.99 -13.80 11.52
C LEU A 296 -29.94 -14.83 10.91
N PRO A 297 -31.25 -14.61 11.00
CA PRO A 297 -32.29 -15.49 10.43
C PRO A 297 -32.19 -15.61 8.92
#